data_82f1cc30912c5c52f43beded11659c62
#
_entry.id   82f1cc30912c5c52f43beded11659c62
#
_cell.length_a   1.000
_cell.length_b   1.000
_cell.length_c   1.000
_cell.angle_alpha   90.00
_cell.angle_beta   90.00
_cell.angle_gamma   90.00
#
_symmetry.space_group_name_H-M   'P 1'
#
loop_
_entity.id
_entity.type
_entity.pdbx_description
1 polymer ?
#
loop_
_entity_poly.entity_id
_entity_poly.type
_entity_poly.pdbx_seq_one_letter_code
_entity_poly.pdbx_strand_id
1 'polypeptide(L)'
;MRMTPVDFRAMASFLAVTFLAAGVLGAVQPATGIPVEVIQLTQFGPALGVGVAAMLWPGRVRALLTGGLPGRGGRGVLLIVTAPLIIMVSAGAYAALSGEVRFTRPDAPFALIASAQLIGACGEEIGWRCFLQPLLRTRFGPLAASVAVGIVWGVWHVQVFAQHPVYAGAFLLAAVSMSVVMGWALEGARASKLLFAGGFHALINLGMLLFMDEESGTVLPMVLFGVSCLMAAGVWTWLSAGRGWATAAAPAKLTAIMEDVR
;
A
#
# COMPACT_ATOMS: atom_id res chain seq x y z
N MET A 1 -6.49 -7.81 -22.61
CA MET A 1 -7.71 -8.52 -22.20
C MET A 1 -8.73 -7.49 -21.72
N ARG A 2 -10.04 -7.68 -21.86
CA ARG A 2 -11.04 -6.75 -21.29
C ARG A 2 -11.43 -7.25 -19.89
N MET A 3 -11.60 -6.33 -18.93
CA MET A 3 -12.20 -6.68 -17.64
C MET A 3 -13.62 -7.20 -17.88
N THR A 4 -13.95 -8.28 -17.18
CA THR A 4 -15.30 -8.87 -17.27
C THR A 4 -16.30 -8.06 -16.43
N PRO A 5 -17.62 -8.19 -16.67
CA PRO A 5 -18.61 -7.58 -15.77
C PRO A 5 -18.47 -8.00 -14.30
N VAL A 6 -18.02 -9.23 -14.05
CA VAL A 6 -17.72 -9.73 -12.70
C VAL A 6 -16.56 -8.97 -12.07
N ASP A 7 -15.50 -8.66 -12.85
CA ASP A 7 -14.36 -7.89 -12.35
C ASP A 7 -14.78 -6.48 -11.91
N PHE A 8 -15.61 -5.81 -12.70
CA PHE A 8 -16.14 -4.49 -12.35
C PHE A 8 -17.00 -4.53 -11.10
N ARG A 9 -17.90 -5.53 -10.98
CA ARG A 9 -18.74 -5.69 -9.78
C ARG A 9 -17.93 -5.99 -8.55
N ALA A 10 -16.94 -6.88 -8.63
CA ALA A 10 -16.05 -7.22 -7.53
C ALA A 10 -15.22 -6.02 -7.10
N MET A 11 -14.69 -5.25 -8.05
CA MET A 11 -13.95 -4.00 -7.76
C MET A 11 -14.85 -2.95 -7.10
N ALA A 12 -16.04 -2.72 -7.65
CA ALA A 12 -16.98 -1.74 -7.11
C ALA A 12 -17.43 -2.10 -5.68
N SER A 13 -17.79 -3.36 -5.44
CA SER A 13 -18.15 -3.84 -4.10
C SER A 13 -16.97 -3.74 -3.12
N PHE A 14 -15.78 -4.14 -3.56
CA PHE A 14 -14.56 -3.98 -2.76
C PHE A 14 -14.35 -2.53 -2.35
N LEU A 15 -14.37 -1.59 -3.29
CA LEU A 15 -14.15 -0.18 -3.01
C LEU A 15 -15.26 0.38 -2.09
N ALA A 16 -16.53 0.13 -2.40
CA ALA A 16 -17.65 0.61 -1.59
C ALA A 16 -17.53 0.13 -0.13
N VAL A 17 -17.28 -1.17 0.07
CA VAL A 17 -17.14 -1.72 1.43
C VAL A 17 -15.88 -1.18 2.12
N THR A 18 -14.77 -1.06 1.41
CA THR A 18 -13.50 -0.52 1.95
C THR A 18 -13.69 0.89 2.51
N PHE A 19 -14.32 1.79 1.76
CA PHE A 19 -14.57 3.17 2.22
C PHE A 19 -15.61 3.22 3.34
N LEU A 20 -16.71 2.48 3.23
CA LEU A 20 -17.75 2.43 4.27
C LEU A 20 -17.21 1.84 5.57
N ALA A 21 -16.51 0.72 5.49
CA ALA A 21 -15.91 0.06 6.67
C ALA A 21 -14.88 0.97 7.34
N ALA A 22 -14.01 1.63 6.57
CA ALA A 22 -13.06 2.59 7.14
C ALA A 22 -13.78 3.74 7.86
N GLY A 23 -14.84 4.29 7.27
CA GLY A 23 -15.65 5.32 7.93
C GLY A 23 -16.26 4.85 9.24
N VAL A 24 -16.88 3.66 9.27
CA VAL A 24 -17.47 3.07 10.48
C VAL A 24 -16.39 2.77 11.52
N LEU A 25 -15.28 2.14 11.13
CA LEU A 25 -14.20 1.78 12.03
C LEU A 25 -13.51 3.02 12.61
N GLY A 26 -13.33 4.07 11.80
CA GLY A 26 -12.79 5.35 12.25
C GLY A 26 -13.72 6.04 13.26
N ALA A 27 -15.04 5.98 13.04
CA ALA A 27 -16.03 6.52 13.97
C ALA A 27 -16.09 5.74 15.31
N VAL A 28 -15.83 4.44 15.28
CA VAL A 28 -15.83 3.57 16.48
C VAL A 28 -14.50 3.64 17.24
N GLN A 29 -13.39 3.94 16.57
CA GLN A 29 -12.04 3.97 17.15
C GLN A 29 -11.97 4.66 18.53
N PRO A 30 -12.49 5.88 18.73
CA PRO A 30 -12.40 6.55 20.04
C PRO A 30 -13.09 5.79 21.16
N ALA A 31 -14.18 5.07 20.88
CA ALA A 31 -14.92 4.29 21.86
C ALA A 31 -14.18 3.02 22.31
N THR A 32 -13.16 2.57 21.57
CA THR A 32 -12.38 1.37 21.92
C THR A 32 -11.32 1.64 22.97
N GLY A 33 -10.90 2.89 23.15
CA GLY A 33 -9.76 3.27 23.99
C GLY A 33 -8.41 2.84 23.44
N ILE A 34 -8.35 2.30 22.19
CA ILE A 34 -7.09 1.92 21.55
C ILE A 34 -6.46 3.17 20.93
N PRO A 35 -5.24 3.56 21.34
CA PRO A 35 -4.56 4.71 20.75
C PRO A 35 -4.29 4.51 19.24
N VAL A 36 -4.48 5.59 18.47
CA VAL A 36 -4.26 5.56 17.00
C VAL A 36 -2.79 5.29 16.65
N GLU A 37 -1.85 5.68 17.52
CA GLU A 37 -0.42 5.36 17.36
C GLU A 37 -0.14 3.85 17.41
N VAL A 38 -0.95 3.08 18.16
CA VAL A 38 -0.82 1.61 18.24
C VAL A 38 -1.35 0.98 16.98
N ILE A 39 -2.62 1.24 16.65
CA ILE A 39 -3.28 0.72 15.44
C ILE A 39 -4.47 1.59 15.07
N GLN A 40 -4.62 1.87 13.79
CA GLN A 40 -5.81 2.51 13.24
C GLN A 40 -6.77 1.43 12.74
N LEU A 41 -7.96 1.35 13.33
CA LEU A 41 -8.96 0.33 12.95
C LEU A 41 -9.39 0.48 11.48
N THR A 42 -9.32 1.67 10.92
CA THR A 42 -9.57 1.95 9.50
C THR A 42 -8.76 1.06 8.57
N GLN A 43 -7.55 0.64 8.98
CA GLN A 43 -6.66 -0.23 8.21
C GLN A 43 -7.26 -1.59 7.85
N PHE A 44 -8.31 -2.03 8.57
CA PHE A 44 -9.03 -3.26 8.24
C PHE A 44 -10.12 -3.09 7.17
N GLY A 45 -10.45 -1.85 6.78
CA GLY A 45 -11.43 -1.58 5.73
C GLY A 45 -11.18 -2.36 4.44
N PRO A 46 -9.95 -2.34 3.86
CA PRO A 46 -9.64 -3.11 2.66
C PRO A 46 -9.76 -4.63 2.83
N ALA A 47 -9.37 -5.19 3.98
CA ALA A 47 -9.56 -6.62 4.25
C ALA A 47 -11.05 -6.99 4.30
N LEU A 48 -11.90 -6.17 4.93
CA LEU A 48 -13.35 -6.37 4.96
C LEU A 48 -13.94 -6.27 3.55
N GLY A 49 -13.47 -5.32 2.73
CA GLY A 49 -13.85 -5.21 1.33
C GLY A 49 -13.57 -6.48 0.53
N VAL A 50 -12.38 -7.09 0.75
CA VAL A 50 -12.04 -8.39 0.14
C VAL A 50 -12.92 -9.51 0.70
N GLY A 51 -13.21 -9.51 2.01
CA GLY A 51 -14.10 -10.48 2.64
C GLY A 51 -15.48 -10.50 1.99
N VAL A 52 -16.10 -9.34 1.80
CA VAL A 52 -17.40 -9.23 1.10
C VAL A 52 -17.29 -9.66 -0.37
N ALA A 53 -16.25 -9.22 -1.08
CA ALA A 53 -16.04 -9.67 -2.45
C ALA A 53 -15.85 -11.19 -2.54
N ALA A 54 -15.19 -11.81 -1.55
CA ALA A 54 -15.00 -13.27 -1.49
C ALA A 54 -16.31 -14.03 -1.22
N MET A 55 -17.22 -13.46 -0.45
CA MET A 55 -18.55 -14.04 -0.25
C MET A 55 -19.39 -14.00 -1.53
N LEU A 56 -19.28 -12.92 -2.32
CA LEU A 56 -20.07 -12.74 -3.54
C LEU A 56 -19.47 -13.44 -4.77
N TRP A 57 -18.13 -13.51 -4.85
CA TRP A 57 -17.40 -14.10 -5.99
C TRP A 57 -16.19 -14.95 -5.50
N PRO A 58 -16.44 -16.06 -4.77
CA PRO A 58 -15.36 -16.80 -4.10
C PRO A 58 -14.30 -17.35 -5.04
N GLY A 59 -14.69 -17.90 -6.19
CA GLY A 59 -13.77 -18.43 -7.19
C GLY A 59 -12.85 -17.33 -7.75
N ARG A 60 -13.41 -16.15 -8.03
CA ARG A 60 -12.65 -15.03 -8.58
C ARG A 60 -11.65 -14.46 -7.58
N VAL A 61 -12.08 -14.22 -6.34
CA VAL A 61 -11.22 -13.70 -5.28
C VAL A 61 -10.11 -14.69 -4.95
N ARG A 62 -10.42 -15.99 -4.83
CA ARG A 62 -9.42 -17.03 -4.63
C ARG A 62 -8.36 -17.01 -5.74
N ALA A 63 -8.76 -16.94 -7.00
CA ALA A 63 -7.84 -16.87 -8.14
C ALA A 63 -6.90 -15.65 -8.07
N LEU A 64 -7.40 -14.48 -7.62
CA LEU A 64 -6.58 -13.28 -7.44
C LEU A 64 -5.60 -13.40 -6.26
N LEU A 65 -6.06 -13.92 -5.11
CA LEU A 65 -5.25 -14.05 -3.92
C LEU A 65 -4.15 -15.12 -4.06
N THR A 66 -4.46 -16.24 -4.73
CA THR A 66 -3.51 -17.35 -4.94
C THR A 66 -2.77 -17.28 -6.26
N GLY A 67 -3.28 -16.51 -7.20
CA GLY A 67 -2.67 -16.31 -8.52
C GLY A 67 -1.36 -15.52 -8.41
N GLY A 68 -0.39 -15.93 -9.20
CA GLY A 68 0.89 -15.24 -9.33
C GLY A 68 1.90 -16.16 -10.01
N LEU A 69 2.81 -15.59 -10.78
CA LEU A 69 3.93 -16.32 -11.33
C LEU A 69 4.97 -16.58 -10.24
N PRO A 70 5.76 -17.67 -10.33
CA PRO A 70 6.90 -17.86 -9.44
C PRO A 70 7.85 -16.66 -9.58
N GLY A 71 7.98 -15.88 -8.50
CA GLY A 71 8.86 -14.71 -8.46
C GLY A 71 10.20 -15.05 -7.79
N ARG A 72 11.21 -14.23 -8.06
CA ARG A 72 12.51 -14.32 -7.39
C ARG A 72 12.40 -13.64 -6.02
N GLY A 73 12.51 -14.39 -4.93
CA GLY A 73 12.37 -13.90 -3.55
C GLY A 73 13.30 -12.73 -3.16
N GLY A 74 14.41 -12.54 -3.88
CA GLY A 74 15.35 -11.44 -3.59
C GLY A 74 14.78 -10.02 -3.70
N ARG A 75 13.71 -9.81 -4.47
CA ARG A 75 13.07 -8.49 -4.58
C ARG A 75 12.28 -8.11 -3.33
N GLY A 76 11.69 -9.08 -2.63
CA GLY A 76 11.00 -8.82 -1.37
C GLY A 76 11.95 -8.28 -0.29
N VAL A 77 13.15 -8.83 -0.19
CA VAL A 77 14.17 -8.32 0.75
C VAL A 77 14.59 -6.90 0.38
N LEU A 78 14.81 -6.62 -0.92
CA LEU A 78 15.12 -5.26 -1.38
C LEU A 78 13.97 -4.28 -1.06
N LEU A 79 12.72 -4.73 -1.17
CA LEU A 79 11.56 -3.92 -0.78
C LEU A 79 11.62 -3.56 0.71
N ILE A 80 11.87 -4.53 1.58
CA ILE A 80 11.98 -4.29 3.03
C ILE A 80 13.11 -3.28 3.34
N VAL A 81 14.25 -3.38 2.67
CA VAL A 81 15.37 -2.43 2.84
C VAL A 81 15.04 -1.04 2.28
N THR A 82 14.19 -0.95 1.26
CA THR A 82 13.79 0.33 0.68
C THR A 82 13.03 1.22 1.69
N ALA A 83 12.22 0.64 2.59
CA ALA A 83 11.44 1.42 3.57
C ALA A 83 12.34 2.26 4.51
N PRO A 84 13.28 1.69 5.27
CA PRO A 84 14.16 2.48 6.12
C PRO A 84 15.03 3.45 5.32
N LEU A 85 15.42 3.14 4.08
CA LEU A 85 16.14 4.08 3.23
C LEU A 85 15.31 5.32 2.89
N ILE A 86 14.03 5.16 2.55
CA ILE A 86 13.11 6.30 2.32
C ILE A 86 13.05 7.16 3.58
N ILE A 87 12.85 6.56 4.75
CA ILE A 87 12.75 7.29 6.03
C ILE A 87 14.07 8.01 6.35
N MET A 88 15.21 7.34 6.20
CA MET A 88 16.53 7.96 6.46
C MET A 88 16.81 9.14 5.54
N VAL A 89 16.47 9.04 4.24
CA VAL A 89 16.64 10.15 3.30
C VAL A 89 15.72 11.30 3.67
N SER A 90 14.47 11.04 3.99
CA SER A 90 13.49 12.05 4.38
C SER A 90 13.87 12.76 5.68
N ALA A 91 14.16 12.01 6.74
CA ALA A 91 14.55 12.54 8.04
C ALA A 91 15.92 13.27 7.98
N GLY A 92 16.88 12.71 7.23
CA GLY A 92 18.17 13.35 7.01
C GLY A 92 18.07 14.67 6.23
N ALA A 93 17.22 14.72 5.20
CA ALA A 93 16.95 15.96 4.47
C ALA A 93 16.27 17.00 5.36
N TYR A 94 15.33 16.57 6.21
CA TYR A 94 14.70 17.46 7.19
C TYR A 94 15.73 18.03 8.15
N ALA A 95 16.56 17.19 8.76
CA ALA A 95 17.61 17.63 9.68
C ALA A 95 18.60 18.61 9.03
N ALA A 96 18.99 18.34 7.78
CA ALA A 96 19.91 19.22 7.04
C ALA A 96 19.30 20.62 6.73
N LEU A 97 17.97 20.69 6.49
CA LEU A 97 17.28 21.94 6.15
C LEU A 97 16.83 22.72 7.38
N SER A 98 16.37 22.04 8.45
CA SER A 98 15.86 22.68 9.66
C SER A 98 16.90 22.88 10.75
N GLY A 99 18.01 22.14 10.71
CA GLY A 99 18.98 22.07 11.78
C GLY A 99 18.54 21.20 12.98
N GLU A 100 17.39 20.52 12.88
CA GLU A 100 16.78 19.76 13.96
C GLU A 100 16.62 18.28 13.59
N VAL A 101 16.95 17.39 14.51
CA VAL A 101 16.64 15.96 14.39
C VAL A 101 15.35 15.69 15.15
N ARG A 102 14.32 15.24 14.46
CA ARG A 102 13.06 14.82 15.09
C ARG A 102 13.16 13.35 15.50
N PHE A 103 12.76 13.09 16.73
CA PHE A 103 12.53 11.74 17.23
C PHE A 103 11.40 11.76 18.25
N THR A 104 10.31 11.11 17.92
CA THR A 104 9.15 10.98 18.79
C THR A 104 9.25 9.66 19.55
N ARG A 105 9.20 9.73 20.89
CA ARG A 105 9.13 8.53 21.72
C ARG A 105 7.68 8.15 21.91
N PRO A 106 7.25 6.98 21.45
CA PRO A 106 5.87 6.52 21.63
C PRO A 106 5.54 6.30 23.12
N ASP A 107 4.30 6.51 23.50
CA ASP A 107 3.82 6.26 24.87
C ASP A 107 3.63 4.76 25.14
N ALA A 108 3.17 4.01 24.13
CA ALA A 108 2.99 2.57 24.23
C ALA A 108 4.30 1.79 23.98
N PRO A 109 4.44 0.55 24.51
CA PRO A 109 5.61 -0.29 24.27
C PRO A 109 5.87 -0.51 22.77
N PHE A 110 7.09 -0.23 22.32
CA PHE A 110 7.44 -0.28 20.89
C PHE A 110 7.14 -1.63 20.23
N ALA A 111 7.35 -2.75 20.94
CA ALA A 111 7.04 -4.08 20.41
C ALA A 111 5.54 -4.26 20.15
N LEU A 112 4.68 -3.67 20.99
CA LEU A 112 3.23 -3.66 20.77
C LEU A 112 2.87 -2.87 19.52
N ILE A 113 3.39 -1.63 19.40
CA ILE A 113 3.16 -0.77 18.23
C ILE A 113 3.64 -1.48 16.96
N ALA A 114 4.88 -2.00 16.94
CA ALA A 114 5.45 -2.66 15.77
C ALA A 114 4.61 -3.86 15.31
N SER A 115 4.13 -4.67 16.27
CA SER A 115 3.26 -5.82 15.97
C SER A 115 1.90 -5.37 15.44
N ALA A 116 1.30 -4.37 16.07
CA ALA A 116 -0.01 -3.85 15.70
C ALA A 116 0.04 -3.15 14.33
N GLN A 117 1.07 -2.35 14.06
CA GLN A 117 1.31 -1.71 12.76
C GLN A 117 1.50 -2.75 11.65
N LEU A 118 2.20 -3.86 11.91
CA LEU A 118 2.32 -4.95 10.93
C LEU A 118 0.96 -5.60 10.64
N ILE A 119 0.15 -5.84 11.66
CA ILE A 119 -1.20 -6.43 11.50
C ILE A 119 -2.10 -5.46 10.71
N GLY A 120 -2.12 -4.18 11.07
CA GLY A 120 -2.89 -3.16 10.38
C GLY A 120 -2.47 -3.00 8.91
N ALA A 121 -1.15 -2.88 8.67
CA ALA A 121 -0.60 -2.82 7.32
C ALA A 121 -0.97 -4.06 6.48
N CYS A 122 -0.91 -5.26 7.05
CA CYS A 122 -1.38 -6.48 6.36
C CYS A 122 -2.88 -6.39 6.06
N GLY A 123 -3.70 -5.81 6.95
CA GLY A 123 -5.13 -5.57 6.71
C GLY A 123 -5.37 -4.73 5.45
N GLU A 124 -4.58 -3.67 5.27
CA GLU A 124 -4.64 -2.86 4.05
C GLU A 124 -4.13 -3.61 2.83
N GLU A 125 -2.97 -4.26 2.93
CA GLU A 125 -2.30 -4.88 1.78
C GLU A 125 -3.03 -6.12 1.25
N ILE A 126 -3.89 -6.77 2.05
CA ILE A 126 -4.85 -7.78 1.57
C ILE A 126 -5.72 -7.16 0.45
N GLY A 127 -6.23 -5.95 0.67
CA GLY A 127 -7.05 -5.25 -0.32
C GLY A 127 -6.22 -4.70 -1.48
N TRP A 128 -5.22 -3.90 -1.17
CA TRP A 128 -4.51 -3.14 -2.20
C TRP A 128 -3.60 -4.02 -3.06
N ARG A 129 -2.74 -4.85 -2.45
CA ARG A 129 -1.71 -5.63 -3.17
C ARG A 129 -2.12 -7.06 -3.47
N CYS A 130 -2.99 -7.67 -2.65
CA CYS A 130 -3.40 -9.05 -2.91
C CYS A 130 -4.69 -9.15 -3.73
N PHE A 131 -5.56 -8.11 -3.73
CA PHE A 131 -6.82 -8.12 -4.48
C PHE A 131 -6.85 -7.09 -5.63
N LEU A 132 -6.81 -5.77 -5.32
CA LEU A 132 -7.04 -4.72 -6.33
C LEU A 132 -5.93 -4.68 -7.38
N GLN A 133 -4.67 -4.72 -6.97
CA GLN A 133 -3.55 -4.69 -7.91
C GLN A 133 -3.55 -5.88 -8.88
N PRO A 134 -3.68 -7.16 -8.46
CA PRO A 134 -3.82 -8.28 -9.39
C PRO A 134 -5.04 -8.14 -10.31
N LEU A 135 -6.16 -7.61 -9.81
CA LEU A 135 -7.35 -7.38 -10.61
C LEU A 135 -7.07 -6.37 -11.74
N LEU A 136 -6.46 -5.22 -11.42
CA LEU A 136 -6.08 -4.22 -12.42
C LEU A 136 -4.99 -4.73 -13.37
N ARG A 137 -4.09 -5.60 -12.90
CA ARG A 137 -3.06 -6.26 -13.72
C ARG A 137 -3.63 -7.17 -14.81
N THR A 138 -4.89 -7.57 -14.72
CA THR A 138 -5.57 -8.29 -15.82
C THR A 138 -5.77 -7.41 -17.06
N ARG A 139 -5.75 -6.09 -16.90
CA ARG A 139 -6.04 -5.12 -17.98
C ARG A 139 -4.90 -4.16 -18.25
N PHE A 140 -4.17 -3.76 -17.22
CA PHE A 140 -3.16 -2.71 -17.28
C PHE A 140 -1.75 -3.26 -17.05
N GLY A 141 -0.75 -2.58 -17.59
CA GLY A 141 0.65 -2.85 -17.29
C GLY A 141 0.99 -2.60 -15.80
N PRO A 142 2.17 -3.05 -15.34
CA PRO A 142 2.55 -2.93 -13.92
C PRO A 142 2.50 -1.50 -13.41
N LEU A 143 3.05 -0.55 -14.16
CA LEU A 143 3.09 0.85 -13.76
C LEU A 143 1.68 1.46 -13.67
N ALA A 144 0.84 1.29 -14.71
CA ALA A 144 -0.50 1.87 -14.71
C ALA A 144 -1.39 1.28 -13.60
N ALA A 145 -1.30 -0.04 -13.36
CA ALA A 145 -2.03 -0.67 -12.26
C ALA A 145 -1.55 -0.14 -10.89
N SER A 146 -0.23 0.01 -10.71
CA SER A 146 0.34 0.53 -9.46
C SER A 146 -0.04 1.98 -9.20
N VAL A 147 -0.01 2.82 -10.23
CA VAL A 147 -0.45 4.23 -10.13
C VAL A 147 -1.93 4.30 -9.78
N ALA A 148 -2.78 3.51 -10.45
CA ALA A 148 -4.22 3.48 -10.16
C ALA A 148 -4.51 3.03 -8.71
N VAL A 149 -3.84 1.96 -8.23
CA VAL A 149 -3.96 1.52 -6.83
C VAL A 149 -3.47 2.61 -5.89
N GLY A 150 -2.34 3.26 -6.18
CA GLY A 150 -1.78 4.32 -5.33
C GLY A 150 -2.69 5.54 -5.23
N ILE A 151 -3.35 5.94 -6.33
CA ILE A 151 -4.32 7.03 -6.32
C ILE A 151 -5.52 6.66 -5.42
N VAL A 152 -6.10 5.48 -5.60
CA VAL A 152 -7.25 5.04 -4.80
C VAL A 152 -6.85 4.90 -3.33
N TRP A 153 -5.68 4.36 -3.03
CA TRP A 153 -5.14 4.23 -1.69
C TRP A 153 -4.90 5.58 -1.03
N GLY A 154 -4.27 6.54 -1.74
CA GLY A 154 -4.06 7.89 -1.22
C GLY A 154 -5.37 8.65 -0.98
N VAL A 155 -6.35 8.52 -1.88
CA VAL A 155 -7.69 9.13 -1.73
C VAL A 155 -8.48 8.49 -0.59
N TRP A 156 -8.26 7.21 -0.32
CA TRP A 156 -8.91 6.50 0.79
C TRP A 156 -8.54 7.10 2.17
N HIS A 157 -7.37 7.71 2.31
CA HIS A 157 -6.97 8.46 3.52
C HIS A 157 -7.66 9.84 3.57
N VAL A 158 -8.99 9.82 3.65
CA VAL A 158 -9.83 11.04 3.53
C VAL A 158 -9.45 12.15 4.51
N GLN A 159 -8.94 11.79 5.69
CA GLN A 159 -8.51 12.73 6.73
C GLN A 159 -7.34 13.62 6.29
N VAL A 160 -6.53 13.17 5.35
CA VAL A 160 -5.39 13.93 4.82
C VAL A 160 -5.85 15.19 4.07
N PHE A 161 -7.03 15.16 3.48
CA PHE A 161 -7.59 16.31 2.77
C PHE A 161 -8.14 17.41 3.68
N ALA A 162 -8.21 17.18 4.98
CA ALA A 162 -8.45 18.22 5.98
C ALA A 162 -7.18 19.01 6.35
N GLN A 163 -6.00 18.52 5.94
CA GLN A 163 -4.72 19.17 6.17
C GLN A 163 -4.43 20.24 5.09
N HIS A 164 -3.29 20.93 5.24
CA HIS A 164 -2.87 21.90 4.24
C HIS A 164 -2.77 21.27 2.83
N PRO A 165 -3.22 21.91 1.74
CA PRO A 165 -3.25 21.31 0.40
C PRO A 165 -1.89 20.79 -0.08
N VAL A 166 -0.78 21.44 0.29
CA VAL A 166 0.57 20.96 -0.04
C VAL A 166 0.88 19.65 0.71
N TYR A 167 0.45 19.52 1.96
CA TYR A 167 0.56 18.28 2.73
C TYR A 167 -0.21 17.15 2.04
N ALA A 168 -1.48 17.40 1.71
CA ALA A 168 -2.33 16.41 1.04
C ALA A 168 -1.76 15.99 -0.32
N GLY A 169 -1.25 16.92 -1.12
CA GLY A 169 -0.59 16.63 -2.40
C GLY A 169 0.68 15.80 -2.23
N ALA A 170 1.51 16.12 -1.23
CA ALA A 170 2.74 15.38 -0.92
C ALA A 170 2.43 13.97 -0.41
N PHE A 171 1.40 13.80 0.43
CA PHE A 171 0.92 12.49 0.87
C PHE A 171 0.43 11.64 -0.31
N LEU A 172 -0.37 12.22 -1.20
CA LEU A 172 -0.84 11.50 -2.40
C LEU A 172 0.34 11.09 -3.31
N LEU A 173 1.33 11.97 -3.46
CA LEU A 173 2.58 11.66 -4.18
C LEU A 173 3.31 10.48 -3.54
N ALA A 174 3.43 10.46 -2.20
CA ALA A 174 4.03 9.36 -1.45
C ALA A 174 3.26 8.05 -1.65
N ALA A 175 1.93 8.06 -1.50
CA ALA A 175 1.08 6.88 -1.66
C ALA A 175 1.20 6.27 -3.07
N VAL A 176 1.16 7.11 -4.12
CA VAL A 176 1.34 6.66 -5.50
C VAL A 176 2.74 6.10 -5.71
N SER A 177 3.76 6.77 -5.21
CA SER A 177 5.16 6.36 -5.35
C SER A 177 5.45 5.04 -4.63
N MET A 178 4.99 4.88 -3.38
CA MET A 178 5.09 3.62 -2.65
C MET A 178 4.33 2.49 -3.34
N SER A 179 3.16 2.80 -3.91
CA SER A 179 2.41 1.83 -4.70
C SER A 179 3.18 1.36 -5.93
N VAL A 180 3.92 2.24 -6.60
CA VAL A 180 4.80 1.88 -7.72
C VAL A 180 5.97 1.01 -7.25
N VAL A 181 6.63 1.38 -6.15
CA VAL A 181 7.72 0.58 -5.55
C VAL A 181 7.23 -0.85 -5.26
N MET A 182 6.13 -0.99 -4.51
CA MET A 182 5.55 -2.30 -4.17
C MET A 182 5.09 -3.05 -5.41
N GLY A 183 4.49 -2.36 -6.38
CA GLY A 183 4.04 -2.97 -7.63
C GLY A 183 5.18 -3.63 -8.40
N TRP A 184 6.33 -2.96 -8.54
CA TRP A 184 7.50 -3.53 -9.18
C TRP A 184 8.20 -4.60 -8.34
N ALA A 185 8.32 -4.38 -7.03
CA ALA A 185 8.99 -5.32 -6.14
C ALA A 185 8.25 -6.66 -6.03
N LEU A 186 6.93 -6.61 -5.99
CA LEU A 186 6.06 -7.77 -5.76
C LEU A 186 5.53 -8.40 -7.05
N GLU A 187 5.92 -7.90 -8.22
CA GLU A 187 5.52 -8.50 -9.49
C GLU A 187 6.01 -9.96 -9.57
N GLY A 188 5.06 -10.88 -9.72
CA GLY A 188 5.34 -12.32 -9.71
C GLY A 188 5.54 -12.97 -8.33
N ALA A 189 5.51 -12.23 -7.23
CA ALA A 189 5.51 -12.82 -5.89
C ALA A 189 4.20 -13.56 -5.60
N ARG A 190 4.28 -14.68 -4.87
CA ARG A 190 3.13 -15.51 -4.49
C ARG A 190 2.89 -15.48 -2.97
N ALA A 191 3.31 -16.54 -2.27
CA ALA A 191 3.01 -16.78 -0.86
C ALA A 191 3.53 -15.68 0.09
N SER A 192 4.64 -15.04 -0.24
CA SER A 192 5.25 -14.00 0.59
C SER A 192 4.80 -12.57 0.26
N LYS A 193 3.88 -12.39 -0.72
CA LYS A 193 3.45 -11.05 -1.17
C LYS A 193 2.91 -10.21 -0.03
N LEU A 194 1.98 -10.77 0.75
CA LEU A 194 1.36 -10.05 1.87
C LEU A 194 2.39 -9.67 2.94
N LEU A 195 3.28 -10.58 3.28
CA LEU A 195 4.29 -10.33 4.32
C LEU A 195 5.27 -9.23 3.90
N PHE A 196 5.74 -9.24 2.64
CA PHE A 196 6.63 -8.21 2.14
C PHE A 196 5.92 -6.86 1.96
N ALA A 197 4.68 -6.86 1.47
CA ALA A 197 3.90 -5.63 1.35
C ALA A 197 3.58 -5.04 2.72
N GLY A 198 3.03 -5.83 3.64
CA GLY A 198 2.71 -5.41 4.99
C GLY A 198 3.96 -5.01 5.78
N GLY A 199 5.06 -5.76 5.63
CA GLY A 199 6.34 -5.42 6.26
C GLY A 199 6.91 -4.08 5.78
N PHE A 200 6.93 -3.84 4.47
CA PHE A 200 7.33 -2.53 3.90
C PHE A 200 6.44 -1.40 4.45
N HIS A 201 5.11 -1.58 4.38
CA HIS A 201 4.14 -0.59 4.82
C HIS A 201 4.28 -0.31 6.33
N ALA A 202 4.37 -1.34 7.17
CA ALA A 202 4.58 -1.19 8.60
C ALA A 202 5.87 -0.45 8.94
N LEU A 203 6.97 -0.73 8.22
CA LEU A 203 8.25 -0.02 8.42
C LEU A 203 8.15 1.45 8.04
N ILE A 204 7.38 1.79 7.00
CA ILE A 204 7.08 3.18 6.65
C ILE A 204 6.29 3.85 7.78
N ASN A 205 5.19 3.24 8.25
CA ASN A 205 4.38 3.79 9.33
C ASN A 205 5.20 4.01 10.61
N LEU A 206 6.01 3.03 10.99
CA LEU A 206 6.91 3.17 12.16
C LEU A 206 7.95 4.29 11.95
N GLY A 207 8.49 4.41 10.75
CA GLY A 207 9.43 5.48 10.43
C GLY A 207 8.78 6.86 10.47
N MET A 208 7.56 7.00 9.97
CA MET A 208 6.80 8.25 10.03
C MET A 208 6.46 8.61 11.48
N LEU A 209 5.99 7.65 12.29
CA LEU A 209 5.72 7.83 13.71
C LEU A 209 6.95 8.31 14.47
N LEU A 210 8.11 7.68 14.25
CA LEU A 210 9.32 7.95 15.05
C LEU A 210 10.06 9.21 14.60
N PHE A 211 10.07 9.56 13.31
CA PHE A 211 10.98 10.56 12.75
C PHE A 211 10.29 11.72 12.03
N MET A 212 8.97 11.68 11.83
CA MET A 212 8.29 12.68 11.01
C MET A 212 7.20 13.46 11.73
N ASP A 213 6.77 13.01 12.93
CA ASP A 213 5.66 13.63 13.68
C ASP A 213 4.43 13.82 12.76
N GLU A 214 3.97 12.72 12.18
CA GLU A 214 2.90 12.70 11.19
C GLU A 214 1.62 13.37 11.68
N GLU A 215 1.33 13.23 12.97
CA GLU A 215 0.12 13.77 13.60
C GLU A 215 0.10 15.31 13.63
N SER A 216 1.28 15.96 13.57
CA SER A 216 1.37 17.42 13.57
C SER A 216 0.85 18.08 12.28
N GLY A 217 0.67 17.36 11.19
CA GLY A 217 0.29 17.91 9.89
C GLY A 217 1.34 18.86 9.28
N THR A 218 2.60 18.80 9.76
CA THR A 218 3.69 19.68 9.32
C THR A 218 4.04 19.42 7.85
N VAL A 219 3.99 20.47 7.03
CA VAL A 219 4.12 20.38 5.56
C VAL A 219 5.51 19.92 5.12
N LEU A 220 6.59 20.49 5.66
CA LEU A 220 7.96 20.21 5.19
C LEU A 220 8.35 18.72 5.31
N PRO A 221 8.17 18.04 6.45
CA PRO A 221 8.46 16.60 6.53
C PRO A 221 7.69 15.78 5.51
N MET A 222 6.40 16.07 5.29
CA MET A 222 5.58 15.35 4.32
C MET A 222 6.04 15.58 2.88
N VAL A 223 6.45 16.79 2.52
CA VAL A 223 7.02 17.07 1.19
C VAL A 223 8.32 16.29 0.98
N LEU A 224 9.22 16.30 1.95
CA LEU A 224 10.49 15.55 1.88
C LEU A 224 10.25 14.05 1.78
N PHE A 225 9.28 13.54 2.52
CA PHE A 225 8.86 12.14 2.42
C PHE A 225 8.29 11.80 1.04
N GLY A 226 7.38 12.61 0.50
CA GLY A 226 6.82 12.43 -0.83
C GLY A 226 7.90 12.41 -1.92
N VAL A 227 8.87 13.33 -1.84
CA VAL A 227 10.02 13.38 -2.77
C VAL A 227 10.91 12.15 -2.62
N SER A 228 11.19 11.71 -1.38
CA SER A 228 12.00 10.50 -1.12
C SER A 228 11.32 9.23 -1.68
N CYS A 229 9.99 9.12 -1.52
CA CYS A 229 9.20 8.05 -2.12
C CYS A 229 9.24 8.09 -3.66
N LEU A 230 9.15 9.29 -4.26
CA LEU A 230 9.23 9.48 -5.71
C LEU A 230 10.61 9.05 -6.25
N MET A 231 11.69 9.42 -5.57
CA MET A 231 13.04 8.96 -5.94
C MET A 231 13.15 7.44 -5.89
N ALA A 232 12.64 6.81 -4.83
CA ALA A 232 12.61 5.35 -4.73
C ALA A 232 11.81 4.72 -5.87
N ALA A 233 10.63 5.26 -6.20
CA ALA A 233 9.81 4.79 -7.33
C ALA A 233 10.54 4.94 -8.67
N GLY A 234 11.27 6.04 -8.88
CA GLY A 234 12.12 6.26 -10.05
C GLY A 234 13.21 5.19 -10.19
N VAL A 235 13.94 4.90 -9.09
CA VAL A 235 14.98 3.86 -9.06
C VAL A 235 14.39 2.48 -9.37
N TRP A 236 13.27 2.10 -8.72
CA TRP A 236 12.62 0.82 -8.98
C TRP A 236 12.11 0.68 -10.40
N THR A 237 11.55 1.75 -10.97
CA THR A 237 11.08 1.78 -12.37
C THR A 237 12.26 1.62 -13.34
N TRP A 238 13.35 2.36 -13.12
CA TRP A 238 14.56 2.27 -13.92
C TRP A 238 15.19 0.87 -13.90
N LEU A 239 15.36 0.29 -12.70
CA LEU A 239 15.88 -1.07 -12.52
C LEU A 239 14.98 -2.14 -13.17
N SER A 240 13.69 -1.86 -13.31
CA SER A 240 12.73 -2.78 -13.92
C SER A 240 12.63 -2.63 -15.43
N ALA A 241 12.80 -1.43 -15.98
CA ALA A 241 12.78 -1.15 -17.42
C ALA A 241 13.94 -1.85 -18.16
N GLY A 242 15.13 -1.86 -17.59
CA GLY A 242 16.32 -2.52 -18.18
C GLY A 242 16.21 -4.05 -18.33
N ARG A 243 15.12 -4.66 -17.84
CA ARG A 243 14.90 -6.12 -17.87
C ARG A 243 13.76 -6.56 -18.80
N GLY A 244 13.30 -5.68 -19.72
CA GLY A 244 12.24 -6.01 -20.68
C GLY A 244 10.84 -6.20 -20.08
N TRP A 245 10.60 -5.76 -18.85
CA TRP A 245 9.35 -5.98 -18.10
C TRP A 245 8.28 -4.92 -18.36
N ALA A 246 8.64 -3.81 -18.98
CA ALA A 246 7.73 -2.69 -19.20
C ALA A 246 6.54 -3.01 -20.13
N THR A 247 6.64 -4.08 -20.93
CA THR A 247 5.64 -4.44 -21.95
C THR A 247 5.00 -5.81 -21.78
N ALA A 248 5.29 -6.54 -20.69
CA ALA A 248 4.66 -7.84 -20.49
C ALA A 248 3.16 -7.68 -20.21
N ALA A 249 2.34 -7.88 -21.24
CA ALA A 249 0.91 -8.14 -21.10
C ALA A 249 0.68 -9.28 -20.10
N ALA A 250 -0.50 -9.33 -19.47
CA ALA A 250 -0.85 -10.38 -18.52
C ALA A 250 -0.44 -11.76 -19.05
N PRO A 251 0.29 -12.58 -18.27
CA PRO A 251 0.78 -13.87 -18.76
C PRO A 251 -0.39 -14.76 -19.18
N ALA A 252 -0.26 -15.43 -20.33
CA ALA A 252 -1.26 -16.32 -20.91
C ALA A 252 -1.80 -17.40 -19.93
N LYS A 253 -1.02 -17.76 -18.90
CA LYS A 253 -1.46 -18.69 -17.84
C LYS A 253 -2.52 -18.14 -16.89
N LEU A 254 -2.56 -16.84 -16.64
CA LEU A 254 -3.68 -16.24 -15.90
C LEU A 254 -4.98 -16.32 -16.70
N THR A 255 -4.87 -16.25 -18.02
CA THR A 255 -5.97 -16.37 -18.96
C THR A 255 -6.58 -17.76 -18.93
N ALA A 256 -5.76 -18.82 -18.95
CA ALA A 256 -6.23 -20.21 -18.96
C ALA A 256 -6.92 -20.61 -17.63
N ILE A 257 -6.41 -20.16 -16.47
CA ILE A 257 -7.06 -20.40 -15.17
C ILE A 257 -8.41 -19.68 -15.06
N MET A 258 -8.57 -18.57 -15.79
CA MET A 258 -9.79 -17.75 -15.78
C MET A 258 -10.86 -18.24 -16.74
N GLU A 259 -10.51 -19.05 -17.75
CA GLU A 259 -11.47 -19.69 -18.67
C GLU A 259 -12.06 -20.97 -18.07
N ASP A 260 -11.34 -21.63 -17.17
CA ASP A 260 -11.76 -22.90 -16.53
C ASP A 260 -12.74 -22.69 -15.34
N VAL A 261 -13.04 -21.44 -14.97
CA VAL A 261 -13.93 -21.04 -13.85
C VAL A 261 -15.22 -20.36 -14.36
N ARG A 262 -15.52 -20.50 -15.64
CA ARG A 262 -16.81 -20.01 -16.22
C ARG A 262 -17.93 -21.02 -16.09
#